data_992e3ed43494de02a999f9b286d00f7a
#
_entry.id   992e3ed43494de02a999f9b286d00f7a
#
_cell.length_a   1.000
_cell.length_b   1.000
_cell.length_c   1.000
_cell.angle_alpha   90.00
_cell.angle_beta   90.00
_cell.angle_gamma   90.00
#
_symmetry.space_group_name_H-M   'P 1'
#
loop_
_entity.id
_entity.type
_entity.pdbx_description
1 polymer ?
#
loop_
_entity_poly.entity_id
_entity_poly.type
_entity_poly.pdbx_seq_one_letter_code
_entity_poly.pdbx_strand_id
1 'polypeptide(L)'
;SEEKERKNILSEFFDGAKFAISHSVILEACAITALYSLFARGAIEILPAIAGGIFNVGPEGLGHMMATAGAGALVAAIFIAMRRSKNQERGIPFRVYFSSFLGLLAVIILGISSNWYVALFAIFIMGFCMTINGIDLQAVVQLELNDTYRGRVMSLWILLVIGLAAISSVLMGAFGDILGIER
;
A
#
# COMPACT_ATOMS: atom_id res chain seq x y z
N SER A 1 6.75 -27.31 26.85
CA SER A 1 6.80 -25.84 26.95
C SER A 1 6.49 -25.17 25.62
N GLU A 2 7.14 -25.55 24.52
CA GLU A 2 6.93 -24.96 23.18
C GLU A 2 5.52 -25.15 22.59
N GLU A 3 4.88 -26.28 22.83
CA GLU A 3 3.53 -26.54 22.30
C GLU A 3 2.44 -25.70 23.00
N LYS A 4 2.66 -25.34 24.25
CA LYS A 4 1.79 -24.44 25.02
C LYS A 4 1.95 -22.98 24.60
N GLU A 5 3.19 -22.59 24.26
CA GLU A 5 3.50 -21.28 23.71
C GLU A 5 2.92 -21.09 22.29
N ARG A 6 3.04 -22.08 21.41
CA ARG A 6 2.42 -22.08 20.07
C ARG A 6 0.90 -22.01 20.13
N LYS A 7 0.25 -22.73 21.04
CA LYS A 7 -1.21 -22.61 21.24
C LYS A 7 -1.63 -21.23 21.73
N ASN A 8 -0.82 -20.58 22.57
CA ASN A 8 -1.08 -19.22 23.00
C ASN A 8 -0.97 -18.21 21.85
N ILE A 9 0.08 -18.31 21.02
CA ILE A 9 0.31 -17.41 19.88
C ILE A 9 -0.83 -17.51 18.85
N LEU A 10 -1.27 -18.72 18.52
CA LEU A 10 -2.38 -18.93 17.59
C LEU A 10 -3.71 -18.39 18.16
N SER A 11 -4.00 -18.63 19.44
CA SER A 11 -5.21 -18.09 20.06
C SER A 11 -5.20 -16.56 20.09
N GLU A 12 -4.05 -15.95 20.39
CA GLU A 12 -3.87 -14.50 20.38
C GLU A 12 -4.05 -13.89 18.99
N PHE A 13 -3.58 -14.60 17.96
CA PHE A 13 -3.78 -14.21 16.57
C PHE A 13 -5.26 -14.22 16.18
N PHE A 14 -5.99 -15.29 16.52
CA PHE A 14 -7.42 -15.39 16.24
C PHE A 14 -8.25 -14.38 17.04
N ASP A 15 -7.86 -14.08 18.27
CA ASP A 15 -8.52 -13.06 19.09
C ASP A 15 -8.32 -11.66 18.49
N GLY A 16 -7.09 -11.36 18.00
CA GLY A 16 -6.80 -10.11 17.28
C GLY A 16 -7.60 -10.00 15.98
N ALA A 17 -7.69 -11.07 15.20
CA ALA A 17 -8.45 -11.11 13.95
C ALA A 17 -9.96 -10.93 14.23
N LYS A 18 -10.51 -11.61 15.22
CA LYS A 18 -11.90 -11.48 15.64
C LYS A 18 -12.23 -10.07 16.10
N PHE A 19 -11.33 -9.45 16.85
CA PHE A 19 -11.46 -8.06 17.26
C PHE A 19 -11.46 -7.11 16.06
N ALA A 20 -10.51 -7.27 15.13
CA ALA A 20 -10.41 -6.45 13.93
C ALA A 20 -11.70 -6.54 13.06
N ILE A 21 -12.24 -7.75 12.89
CA ILE A 21 -13.46 -7.97 12.11
C ILE A 21 -14.70 -7.40 12.83
N SER A 22 -14.72 -7.37 14.16
CA SER A 22 -15.84 -6.83 14.93
C SER A 22 -15.88 -5.29 14.98
N HIS A 23 -14.77 -4.62 14.63
CA HIS A 23 -14.65 -3.16 14.59
C HIS A 23 -14.76 -2.64 13.16
N SER A 24 -15.87 -1.99 12.83
CA SER A 24 -16.16 -1.51 11.47
C SER A 24 -15.04 -0.63 10.88
N VAL A 25 -14.48 0.31 11.65
CA VAL A 25 -13.42 1.22 11.21
C VAL A 25 -12.13 0.46 10.90
N ILE A 26 -11.75 -0.52 11.75
CA ILE A 26 -10.55 -1.31 11.55
C ILE A 26 -10.72 -2.23 10.33
N LEU A 27 -11.89 -2.86 10.20
CA LEU A 27 -12.20 -3.71 9.05
C LEU A 27 -12.15 -2.94 7.75
N GLU A 28 -12.73 -1.75 7.71
CA GLU A 28 -12.71 -0.86 6.56
C GLU A 28 -11.28 -0.40 6.22
N ALA A 29 -10.48 -0.02 7.22
CA ALA A 29 -9.07 0.30 7.04
C ALA A 29 -8.27 -0.88 6.48
N CYS A 30 -8.51 -2.09 6.97
CA CYS A 30 -7.91 -3.32 6.44
C CYS A 30 -8.33 -3.59 4.99
N ALA A 31 -9.61 -3.39 4.66
CA ALA A 31 -10.13 -3.59 3.30
C ALA A 31 -9.51 -2.59 2.30
N ILE A 32 -9.45 -1.31 2.65
CA ILE A 32 -8.81 -0.29 1.82
C ILE A 32 -7.32 -0.60 1.63
N THR A 33 -6.63 -0.95 2.72
CA THR A 33 -5.20 -1.32 2.65
C THR A 33 -4.99 -2.55 1.78
N ALA A 34 -5.85 -3.57 1.89
CA ALA A 34 -5.76 -4.78 1.10
C ALA A 34 -5.92 -4.50 -0.40
N LEU A 35 -6.97 -3.78 -0.78
CA LEU A 35 -7.23 -3.40 -2.17
C LEU A 35 -6.11 -2.53 -2.73
N TYR A 36 -5.70 -1.52 -1.97
CA TYR A 36 -4.66 -0.60 -2.41
C TYR A 36 -3.29 -1.28 -2.51
N SER A 37 -2.93 -2.15 -1.56
CA SER A 37 -1.68 -2.90 -1.60
C SER A 37 -1.64 -3.88 -2.77
N LEU A 38 -2.76 -4.53 -3.08
CA LEU A 38 -2.83 -5.47 -4.20
C LEU A 38 -2.57 -4.80 -5.55
N PHE A 39 -3.15 -3.63 -5.79
CA PHE A 39 -3.07 -2.96 -7.09
C PHE A 39 -1.93 -1.94 -7.17
N ALA A 40 -1.85 -1.01 -6.25
CA ALA A 40 -0.89 0.09 -6.34
C ALA A 40 0.54 -0.35 -5.98
N ARG A 41 0.70 -1.21 -4.97
CA ARG A 41 2.01 -1.73 -4.62
C ARG A 41 2.53 -2.71 -5.66
N GLY A 42 1.64 -3.56 -6.21
CA GLY A 42 1.99 -4.45 -7.32
C GLY A 42 2.49 -3.72 -8.55
N ALA A 43 1.91 -2.56 -8.86
CA ALA A 43 2.36 -1.73 -9.98
C ALA A 43 3.80 -1.21 -9.79
N ILE A 44 4.26 -0.97 -8.55
CA ILE A 44 5.64 -0.59 -8.27
C ILE A 44 6.60 -1.76 -8.48
N GLU A 45 6.19 -2.97 -8.12
CA GLU A 45 7.02 -4.17 -8.28
C GLU A 45 7.29 -4.52 -9.75
N ILE A 46 6.39 -4.13 -10.67
CA ILE A 46 6.57 -4.36 -12.11
C ILE A 46 7.26 -3.18 -12.83
N LEU A 47 7.66 -2.11 -12.13
CA LEU A 47 8.39 -1.00 -12.76
C LEU A 47 9.64 -1.43 -13.54
N PRO A 48 10.45 -2.43 -13.11
CA PRO A 48 11.56 -2.93 -13.91
C PRO A 48 11.12 -3.48 -15.27
N ALA A 49 10.02 -4.24 -15.32
CA ALA A 49 9.46 -4.76 -16.57
C ALA A 49 8.90 -3.64 -17.45
N ILE A 50 8.26 -2.64 -16.86
CA ILE A 50 7.78 -1.44 -17.59
C ILE A 50 8.95 -0.64 -18.18
N ALA A 51 10.02 -0.43 -17.39
CA ALA A 51 11.20 0.32 -17.83
C ALA A 51 11.93 -0.38 -18.98
N GLY A 52 12.09 -1.71 -18.91
CA GLY A 52 12.77 -2.50 -19.94
C GLY A 52 11.89 -2.82 -21.15
N GLY A 53 10.65 -3.26 -20.89
CA GLY A 53 9.76 -3.78 -21.95
C GLY A 53 8.98 -2.70 -22.69
N ILE A 54 8.39 -1.73 -21.99
CA ILE A 54 7.52 -0.71 -22.61
C ILE A 54 8.32 0.50 -23.07
N PHE A 55 9.16 1.04 -22.18
CA PHE A 55 9.88 2.28 -22.47
C PHE A 55 11.30 2.09 -23.02
N ASN A 56 11.88 0.89 -22.88
CA ASN A 56 13.24 0.56 -23.31
C ASN A 56 14.31 1.53 -22.76
N VAL A 57 14.16 1.98 -21.52
CA VAL A 57 15.01 3.00 -20.89
C VAL A 57 16.11 2.41 -19.99
N GLY A 58 16.15 1.09 -19.84
CA GLY A 58 17.17 0.40 -19.07
C GLY A 58 17.22 0.75 -17.57
N PRO A 59 18.33 0.41 -16.87
CA PRO A 59 18.47 0.63 -15.43
C PRO A 59 18.42 2.11 -15.02
N GLU A 60 18.91 3.02 -15.87
CA GLU A 60 18.88 4.46 -15.61
C GLU A 60 17.43 4.99 -15.58
N GLY A 61 16.62 4.58 -16.54
CA GLY A 61 15.20 4.92 -16.56
C GLY A 61 14.43 4.36 -15.37
N LEU A 62 14.75 3.13 -14.94
CA LEU A 62 14.21 2.58 -13.71
C LEU A 62 14.59 3.42 -12.49
N GLY A 63 15.83 3.89 -12.42
CA GLY A 63 16.29 4.81 -11.39
C GLY A 63 15.46 6.10 -11.36
N HIS A 64 15.14 6.69 -12.50
CA HIS A 64 14.27 7.86 -12.61
C HIS A 64 12.84 7.56 -12.13
N MET A 65 12.27 6.41 -12.50
CA MET A 65 10.94 5.99 -12.01
C MET A 65 10.92 5.86 -10.48
N MET A 66 11.90 5.18 -9.89
CA MET A 66 12.01 5.00 -8.45
C MET A 66 12.22 6.32 -7.71
N ALA A 67 13.09 7.20 -8.24
CA ALA A 67 13.31 8.53 -7.69
C ALA A 67 12.03 9.38 -7.73
N THR A 68 11.26 9.27 -8.80
CA THR A 68 9.99 9.99 -8.97
C THR A 68 8.93 9.50 -7.98
N ALA A 69 8.83 8.18 -7.76
CA ALA A 69 7.96 7.62 -6.71
C ALA A 69 8.36 8.14 -5.31
N GLY A 70 9.68 8.13 -5.02
CA GLY A 70 10.23 8.67 -3.78
C GLY A 70 9.96 10.17 -3.60
N ALA A 71 10.06 10.96 -4.67
CA ALA A 71 9.72 12.39 -4.64
C ALA A 71 8.24 12.61 -4.31
N GLY A 72 7.32 11.83 -4.89
CA GLY A 72 5.90 11.84 -4.54
C GLY A 72 5.67 11.51 -3.07
N ALA A 73 6.33 10.47 -2.56
CA ALA A 73 6.27 10.07 -1.16
C ALA A 73 6.77 11.18 -0.22
N LEU A 74 7.88 11.84 -0.57
CA LEU A 74 8.45 12.94 0.21
C LEU A 74 7.48 14.13 0.28
N VAL A 75 6.89 14.51 -0.84
CA VAL A 75 5.90 15.60 -0.89
C VAL A 75 4.68 15.26 -0.03
N ALA A 76 4.19 14.01 -0.07
CA ALA A 76 3.11 13.56 0.78
C ALA A 76 3.46 13.62 2.27
N ALA A 77 4.66 13.18 2.64
CA ALA A 77 5.13 13.23 4.03
C ALA A 77 5.19 14.68 4.55
N ILE A 78 5.72 15.62 3.75
CA ILE A 78 5.75 17.05 4.09
C ILE A 78 4.32 17.58 4.22
N PHE A 79 3.44 17.24 3.28
CA PHE A 79 2.04 17.67 3.31
C PHE A 79 1.31 17.22 4.58
N ILE A 80 1.52 15.95 5.00
CA ILE A 80 0.95 15.42 6.24
C ILE A 80 1.55 16.13 7.46
N ALA A 81 2.88 16.33 7.49
CA ALA A 81 3.58 16.97 8.59
C ALA A 81 3.14 18.44 8.79
N MET A 82 2.85 19.15 7.70
CA MET A 82 2.35 20.53 7.75
C MET A 82 0.90 20.63 8.22
N ARG A 83 0.10 19.59 8.03
CA ARG A 83 -1.27 19.49 8.54
C ARG A 83 -1.27 19.06 10.00
N ARG A 84 -1.06 20.00 10.91
CA ARG A 84 -1.34 19.77 12.33
C ARG A 84 -2.82 19.47 12.49
N SER A 85 -3.17 18.20 12.62
CA SER A 85 -4.54 17.80 12.93
C SER A 85 -4.90 18.30 14.33
N LYS A 86 -5.69 19.37 14.39
CA LYS A 86 -6.25 19.90 15.63
C LYS A 86 -7.41 19.06 16.18
N ASN A 87 -8.01 18.22 15.32
CA ASN A 87 -9.09 17.32 15.70
C ASN A 87 -8.76 15.93 15.14
N GLN A 88 -8.53 14.99 16.04
CA GLN A 88 -8.55 13.58 15.70
C GLN A 88 -10.02 13.18 15.43
N GLU A 89 -10.43 13.29 14.18
CA GLU A 89 -11.74 12.77 13.76
C GLU A 89 -11.72 11.25 13.93
N ARG A 90 -12.74 10.71 14.60
CA ARG A 90 -12.95 9.26 14.68
C ARG A 90 -13.33 8.75 13.29
N GLY A 91 -12.73 7.63 12.90
CA GLY A 91 -13.00 7.01 11.60
C GLY A 91 -11.97 7.38 10.54
N ILE A 92 -12.21 6.88 9.30
CA ILE A 92 -11.28 7.07 8.18
C ILE A 92 -11.48 8.45 7.56
N PRO A 93 -10.42 9.29 7.47
CA PRO A 93 -10.52 10.62 6.88
C PRO A 93 -10.86 10.55 5.39
N PHE A 94 -11.67 11.49 4.90
CA PHE A 94 -12.05 11.57 3.48
C PHE A 94 -10.83 11.59 2.52
N ARG A 95 -9.72 12.17 2.96
CA ARG A 95 -8.48 12.21 2.18
C ARG A 95 -7.93 10.81 1.84
N VAL A 96 -8.19 9.79 2.67
CA VAL A 96 -7.80 8.40 2.41
C VAL A 96 -8.59 7.84 1.23
N TYR A 97 -9.90 8.04 1.19
CA TYR A 97 -10.72 7.59 0.05
C TYR A 97 -10.30 8.30 -1.24
N PHE A 98 -10.11 9.62 -1.16
CA PHE A 98 -9.67 10.41 -2.31
C PHE A 98 -8.29 9.99 -2.81
N SER A 99 -7.31 9.80 -1.91
CA SER A 99 -5.97 9.35 -2.30
C SER A 99 -5.97 7.92 -2.82
N SER A 100 -6.81 7.01 -2.26
CA SER A 100 -6.97 5.66 -2.77
C SER A 100 -7.51 5.67 -4.20
N PHE A 101 -8.54 6.44 -4.47
CA PHE A 101 -9.11 6.59 -5.81
C PHE A 101 -8.09 7.18 -6.79
N LEU A 102 -7.43 8.28 -6.41
CA LEU A 102 -6.43 8.94 -7.25
C LEU A 102 -5.22 8.04 -7.53
N GLY A 103 -4.77 7.27 -6.53
CA GLY A 103 -3.67 6.32 -6.68
C GLY A 103 -4.02 5.18 -7.62
N LEU A 104 -5.23 4.61 -7.54
CA LEU A 104 -5.69 3.58 -8.47
C LEU A 104 -5.87 4.12 -9.89
N LEU A 105 -6.37 5.35 -10.04
CA LEU A 105 -6.43 6.03 -11.33
C LEU A 105 -5.03 6.20 -11.94
N ALA A 106 -4.04 6.58 -11.11
CA ALA A 106 -2.67 6.70 -11.56
C ALA A 106 -2.07 5.34 -12.02
N VAL A 107 -2.43 4.22 -11.39
CA VAL A 107 -2.06 2.87 -11.84
C VAL A 107 -2.63 2.59 -13.23
N ILE A 108 -3.91 2.93 -13.47
CA ILE A 108 -4.55 2.76 -14.78
C ILE A 108 -3.85 3.62 -15.84
N ILE A 109 -3.57 4.89 -15.51
CA ILE A 109 -2.86 5.80 -16.42
C ILE A 109 -1.48 5.26 -16.77
N LEU A 110 -0.75 4.73 -15.79
CA LEU A 110 0.55 4.10 -16.01
C LEU A 110 0.44 2.91 -16.96
N GLY A 111 -0.58 2.06 -16.78
CA GLY A 111 -0.79 0.86 -17.60
C GLY A 111 -1.15 1.13 -19.06
N ILE A 112 -1.82 2.24 -19.36
CA ILE A 112 -2.24 2.60 -20.74
C ILE A 112 -1.32 3.60 -21.42
N SER A 113 -0.38 4.21 -20.68
CA SER A 113 0.47 5.28 -21.19
C SER A 113 1.71 4.75 -21.90
N SER A 114 1.91 5.18 -23.14
CA SER A 114 3.18 5.02 -23.87
C SER A 114 4.08 6.26 -23.79
N ASN A 115 3.64 7.32 -23.10
CA ASN A 115 4.39 8.55 -22.96
C ASN A 115 5.19 8.54 -21.64
N TRP A 116 6.51 8.67 -21.75
CA TRP A 116 7.44 8.67 -20.62
C TRP A 116 7.09 9.68 -19.52
N TYR A 117 6.78 10.92 -19.90
CA TYR A 117 6.47 11.98 -18.92
C TYR A 117 5.14 11.75 -18.22
N VAL A 118 4.15 11.19 -18.91
CA VAL A 118 2.87 10.82 -18.33
C VAL A 118 3.07 9.67 -17.35
N ALA A 119 3.89 8.69 -17.70
CA ALA A 119 4.24 7.57 -16.82
C ALA A 119 4.94 8.07 -15.53
N LEU A 120 5.94 8.95 -15.65
CA LEU A 120 6.61 9.56 -14.50
C LEU A 120 5.63 10.34 -13.61
N PHE A 121 4.73 11.12 -14.20
CA PHE A 121 3.71 11.84 -13.43
C PHE A 121 2.76 10.89 -12.69
N ALA A 122 2.31 9.83 -13.36
CA ALA A 122 1.50 8.80 -12.72
C ALA A 122 2.24 8.13 -11.55
N ILE A 123 3.51 7.78 -11.72
CA ILE A 123 4.37 7.21 -10.67
C ILE A 123 4.54 8.18 -9.49
N PHE A 124 4.70 9.48 -9.75
CA PHE A 124 4.73 10.50 -8.70
C PHE A 124 3.44 10.50 -7.88
N ILE A 125 2.29 10.51 -8.54
CA ILE A 125 0.98 10.46 -7.88
C ILE A 125 0.80 9.17 -7.10
N MET A 126 1.25 8.02 -7.64
CA MET A 126 1.23 6.75 -6.92
C MET A 126 2.03 6.81 -5.62
N GLY A 127 3.27 7.30 -5.66
CA GLY A 127 4.12 7.46 -4.48
C GLY A 127 3.51 8.40 -3.44
N PHE A 128 2.91 9.52 -3.90
CA PHE A 128 2.20 10.47 -3.05
C PHE A 128 1.00 9.81 -2.34
N CYS A 129 0.11 9.18 -3.09
CA CYS A 129 -1.10 8.55 -2.56
C CYS A 129 -0.79 7.35 -1.65
N MET A 130 0.23 6.56 -2.00
CA MET A 130 0.67 5.41 -1.21
C MET A 130 1.16 5.84 0.17
N THR A 131 1.86 6.95 0.26
CA THR A 131 2.34 7.50 1.54
C THR A 131 1.19 8.03 2.38
N ILE A 132 0.23 8.75 1.80
CA ILE A 132 -0.97 9.21 2.53
C ILE A 132 -1.73 8.02 3.09
N ASN A 133 -2.05 7.04 2.25
CA ASN A 133 -2.79 5.85 2.67
C ASN A 133 -2.05 5.07 3.76
N GLY A 134 -0.75 4.85 3.60
CA GLY A 134 0.05 4.11 4.58
C GLY A 134 0.07 4.78 5.96
N ILE A 135 0.30 6.10 6.01
CA ILE A 135 0.39 6.84 7.28
C ILE A 135 -0.99 6.99 7.92
N ASP A 136 -1.99 7.43 7.16
CA ASP A 136 -3.31 7.74 7.71
C ASP A 136 -4.07 6.49 8.16
N LEU A 137 -4.07 5.41 7.36
CA LEU A 137 -4.75 4.17 7.74
C LEU A 137 -4.08 3.51 8.94
N GLN A 138 -2.75 3.50 8.99
CA GLN A 138 -2.03 2.99 10.15
C GLN A 138 -2.32 3.81 11.41
N ALA A 139 -2.38 5.13 11.29
CA ALA A 139 -2.72 6.01 12.41
C ALA A 139 -4.17 5.78 12.90
N VAL A 140 -5.14 5.65 11.98
CA VAL A 140 -6.54 5.34 12.32
C VAL A 140 -6.63 4.03 13.08
N VAL A 141 -6.01 2.96 12.57
CA VAL A 141 -6.02 1.65 13.25
C VAL A 141 -5.40 1.76 14.65
N GLN A 142 -4.27 2.46 14.80
CA GLN A 142 -3.63 2.63 16.11
C GLN A 142 -4.48 3.41 17.11
N LEU A 143 -5.27 4.38 16.64
CA LEU A 143 -6.15 5.21 17.48
C LEU A 143 -7.41 4.48 17.96
N GLU A 144 -7.93 3.55 17.14
CA GLU A 144 -9.10 2.74 17.49
C GLU A 144 -8.74 1.56 18.43
N LEU A 145 -7.45 1.27 18.61
CA LEU A 145 -6.98 0.14 19.39
C LEU A 145 -6.74 0.49 20.85
N ASN A 146 -7.33 -0.30 21.75
CA ASN A 146 -6.95 -0.31 23.16
C ASN A 146 -5.59 -1.00 23.34
N ASP A 147 -4.85 -0.62 24.40
CA ASP A 147 -3.51 -1.14 24.67
C ASP A 147 -3.43 -2.67 24.69
N THR A 148 -4.49 -3.35 25.15
CA THR A 148 -4.59 -4.82 25.22
C THR A 148 -4.52 -5.50 23.85
N TYR A 149 -5.10 -4.90 22.82
CA TYR A 149 -5.18 -5.48 21.47
C TYR A 149 -4.18 -4.87 20.48
N ARG A 150 -3.50 -3.77 20.87
CA ARG A 150 -2.60 -3.01 19.98
C ARG A 150 -1.54 -3.89 19.33
N GLY A 151 -0.79 -4.69 20.11
CA GLY A 151 0.24 -5.57 19.57
C GLY A 151 -0.30 -6.63 18.62
N ARG A 152 -1.43 -7.25 18.99
CA ARG A 152 -2.05 -8.33 18.21
C ARG A 152 -2.61 -7.85 16.87
N VAL A 153 -3.33 -6.73 16.88
CA VAL A 153 -3.91 -6.18 15.64
C VAL A 153 -2.84 -5.55 14.77
N MET A 154 -1.82 -4.91 15.35
CA MET A 154 -0.71 -4.35 14.56
C MET A 154 0.16 -5.42 13.90
N SER A 155 0.34 -6.58 14.52
CA SER A 155 1.03 -7.71 13.87
C SER A 155 0.23 -8.25 12.67
N LEU A 156 -1.10 -8.34 12.80
CA LEU A 156 -2.01 -8.69 11.70
C LEU A 156 -1.96 -7.65 10.57
N TRP A 157 -1.93 -6.37 10.91
CA TRP A 157 -1.79 -5.28 9.96
C TRP A 157 -0.52 -5.40 9.12
N ILE A 158 0.62 -5.61 9.80
CA ILE A 158 1.92 -5.79 9.13
C ILE A 158 1.88 -7.05 8.23
N LEU A 159 1.33 -8.15 8.71
CA LEU A 159 1.18 -9.38 7.94
C LEU A 159 0.31 -9.16 6.69
N LEU A 160 -0.80 -8.41 6.82
CA LEU A 160 -1.67 -8.06 5.72
C LEU A 160 -0.93 -7.21 4.67
N VAL A 161 -0.22 -6.18 5.10
CA VAL A 161 0.53 -5.29 4.19
C VAL A 161 1.64 -6.04 3.45
N ILE A 162 2.47 -6.81 4.17
CA ILE A 162 3.59 -7.54 3.59
C ILE A 162 3.10 -8.75 2.79
N GLY A 163 2.13 -9.49 3.32
CA GLY A 163 1.60 -10.70 2.68
C GLY A 163 0.91 -10.37 1.35
N LEU A 164 0.12 -9.30 1.31
CA LEU A 164 -0.53 -8.85 0.06
C LEU A 164 0.48 -8.28 -0.95
N ALA A 165 1.55 -7.63 -0.48
CA ALA A 165 2.62 -7.21 -1.37
C ALA A 165 3.30 -8.42 -2.04
N ALA A 166 3.59 -9.49 -1.28
CA ALA A 166 4.17 -10.71 -1.83
C ALA A 166 3.22 -11.41 -2.83
N ILE A 167 1.92 -11.50 -2.49
CA ILE A 167 0.90 -12.05 -3.41
C ILE A 167 0.80 -11.21 -4.69
N SER A 168 0.78 -9.89 -4.55
CA SER A 168 0.73 -8.97 -5.68
C SER A 168 1.93 -9.12 -6.61
N SER A 169 3.13 -9.25 -6.05
CA SER A 169 4.37 -9.46 -6.81
C SER A 169 4.31 -10.76 -7.64
N VAL A 170 3.85 -11.85 -7.04
CA VAL A 170 3.68 -13.14 -7.75
C VAL A 170 2.63 -13.04 -8.85
N LEU A 171 1.47 -12.42 -8.58
CA LEU A 171 0.40 -12.25 -9.56
C LEU A 171 0.87 -11.38 -10.73
N MET A 172 1.52 -10.27 -10.45
CA MET A 172 2.02 -9.36 -11.49
C MET A 172 3.14 -9.98 -12.32
N GLY A 173 4.03 -10.78 -11.70
CA GLY A 173 5.04 -11.56 -12.44
C GLY A 173 4.38 -12.55 -13.39
N ALA A 174 3.40 -13.33 -12.93
CA ALA A 174 2.68 -14.28 -13.76
C ALA A 174 1.88 -13.61 -14.91
N PHE A 175 1.29 -12.44 -14.67
CA PHE A 175 0.65 -11.65 -15.72
C PHE A 175 1.67 -11.09 -16.72
N GLY A 176 2.86 -10.67 -16.27
CA GLY A 176 3.94 -10.21 -17.13
C GLY A 176 4.38 -11.30 -18.12
N ASP A 177 4.54 -12.54 -17.63
CA ASP A 177 4.89 -13.71 -18.46
C ASP A 177 3.80 -14.03 -19.51
N ILE A 178 2.52 -13.99 -19.09
CA ILE A 178 1.39 -14.26 -19.99
C ILE A 178 1.25 -13.18 -21.09
N LEU A 179 1.53 -11.93 -20.75
CA LEU A 179 1.45 -10.80 -21.69
C LEU A 179 2.73 -10.66 -22.55
N GLY A 180 3.75 -11.46 -22.29
CA GLY A 180 4.98 -11.50 -23.08
C GLY A 180 5.84 -10.24 -22.95
N ILE A 181 5.78 -9.57 -21.81
CA ILE A 181 6.53 -8.33 -21.54
C ILE A 181 8.06 -8.62 -21.39
N GLU A 182 8.46 -9.88 -21.28
CA GLU A 182 9.87 -10.32 -21.24
C GLU A 182 10.49 -10.63 -22.62
N ARG A 183 9.93 -10.13 -23.73
CA ARG A 183 10.53 -10.30 -25.06
C ARG A 183 11.01 -9.01 -25.66
#